data_d900e4eb9eef0c3ae232ab93efe85b46
#
_entry.id   d900e4eb9eef0c3ae232ab93efe85b46
#
_cell.length_a   1.000
_cell.length_b   1.000
_cell.length_c   1.000
_cell.angle_alpha   90.00
_cell.angle_beta   90.00
_cell.angle_gamma   90.00
#
_symmetry.space_group_name_H-M   'P 1'
#
loop_
_entity.id
_entity.type
_entity.pdbx_description
1 polymer ?
#
loop_
_entity_poly.entity_id
_entity_poly.type
_entity_poly.pdbx_seq_one_letter_code
_entity_poly.pdbx_strand_id
1 'polypeptide(L)'
;MRAFLIAASLLCAACAAGGAPSNQPFADIPVPSDWRVQTRESLVIQSPKVTAGKIVYYAELPVDATLSQARGLLKGAGWTETKTERFVKEDKFSGAWAEFAKGQDYCRVTVTEGSGMQQVDITVARPTSAR
;
A
#
# COMPACT_ATOMS: atom_id res chain seq x y z
N MET A 1 -59.94 -14.10 10.49
CA MET A 1 -59.40 -15.26 9.85
C MET A 1 -58.55 -14.95 8.63
N ARG A 2 -57.64 -14.14 8.62
CA ARG A 2 -56.73 -14.01 7.50
C ARG A 2 -55.41 -13.49 8.01
N ALA A 3 -54.45 -14.36 8.04
CA ALA A 3 -53.08 -14.04 8.29
C ALA A 3 -52.51 -13.25 7.13
N PHE A 4 -52.16 -12.03 7.36
CA PHE A 4 -51.37 -11.27 6.41
C PHE A 4 -49.93 -11.45 6.79
N LEU A 5 -49.28 -12.23 6.01
CA LEU A 5 -47.82 -12.28 5.96
C LEU A 5 -47.33 -11.03 5.30
N ILE A 6 -46.80 -10.14 6.06
CA ILE A 6 -46.01 -9.04 5.55
C ILE A 6 -44.60 -9.55 5.47
N ALA A 7 -44.20 -9.87 4.27
CA ALA A 7 -42.81 -10.11 3.96
C ALA A 7 -42.07 -8.79 4.09
N ALA A 8 -41.39 -8.63 5.17
CA ALA A 8 -40.43 -7.55 5.31
C ALA A 8 -39.24 -7.87 4.41
N SER A 9 -39.21 -7.25 3.28
CA SER A 9 -38.02 -7.23 2.44
C SER A 9 -36.96 -6.45 3.16
N LEU A 10 -36.06 -7.13 3.81
CA LEU A 10 -34.82 -6.53 4.22
C LEU A 10 -34.02 -6.21 2.97
N LEU A 11 -34.09 -4.99 2.53
CA LEU A 11 -33.06 -4.44 1.69
C LEU A 11 -31.82 -4.30 2.57
N CYS A 12 -30.99 -5.29 2.53
CA CYS A 12 -29.59 -5.08 2.85
C CYS A 12 -29.04 -4.17 1.77
N ALA A 13 -29.10 -2.91 2.02
CA ALA A 13 -28.21 -2.00 1.34
C ALA A 13 -26.82 -2.45 1.73
N ALA A 14 -26.22 -3.29 0.90
CA ALA A 14 -24.81 -3.49 0.93
C ALA A 14 -24.21 -2.12 0.70
N CYS A 15 -23.89 -1.46 1.76
CA CYS A 15 -22.97 -0.35 1.68
C CYS A 15 -21.68 -0.93 1.18
N ALA A 16 -21.51 -0.94 -0.11
CA ALA A 16 -20.19 -0.99 -0.67
C ALA A 16 -19.52 0.31 -0.26
N ALA A 17 -19.10 0.37 0.96
CA ALA A 17 -18.16 1.36 1.41
C ALA A 17 -16.81 1.02 0.79
N GLY A 18 -16.80 0.86 -0.51
CA GLY A 18 -15.63 0.51 -1.24
C GLY A 18 -14.80 1.69 -1.65
N GLY A 19 -15.08 2.86 -1.17
CA GLY A 19 -14.21 3.97 -1.44
C GLY A 19 -12.90 3.75 -0.73
N ALA A 20 -11.89 3.18 -1.40
CA ALA A 20 -10.53 3.42 -1.00
C ALA A 20 -10.38 4.92 -0.75
N PRO A 21 -9.77 5.34 0.37
CA PRO A 21 -9.54 6.76 0.58
C PRO A 21 -8.96 7.36 -0.68
N SER A 22 -9.46 8.50 -1.10
CA SER A 22 -9.03 9.21 -2.32
C SER A 22 -7.53 9.47 -2.40
N ASN A 23 -6.80 9.21 -1.33
CA ASN A 23 -5.36 9.34 -1.15
C ASN A 23 -4.60 8.01 -1.29
N GLN A 24 -5.25 6.94 -1.67
CA GLN A 24 -4.59 5.67 -2.00
C GLN A 24 -4.76 5.37 -3.50
N PRO A 25 -3.90 5.92 -4.35
CA PRO A 25 -4.04 5.79 -5.81
C PRO A 25 -3.77 4.39 -6.33
N PHE A 26 -3.18 3.51 -5.51
CA PHE A 26 -2.95 2.11 -5.84
C PHE A 26 -3.73 1.23 -4.88
N ALA A 27 -5.03 1.10 -5.14
CA ALA A 27 -5.95 0.37 -4.26
C ALA A 27 -5.63 -1.13 -4.12
N ASP A 28 -4.88 -1.68 -5.05
CA ASP A 28 -4.42 -3.06 -5.03
C ASP A 28 -3.12 -3.28 -4.23
N ILE A 29 -2.54 -2.21 -3.69
CA ILE A 29 -1.40 -2.29 -2.79
C ILE A 29 -1.89 -2.16 -1.37
N PRO A 30 -1.94 -3.28 -0.61
CA PRO A 30 -2.40 -3.23 0.76
C PRO A 30 -1.36 -2.58 1.67
N VAL A 31 -1.83 -1.70 2.53
CA VAL A 31 -1.00 -1.10 3.57
C VAL A 31 -1.63 -1.32 4.94
N PRO A 32 -0.85 -1.41 6.02
CA PRO A 32 -1.39 -1.47 7.36
C PRO A 32 -2.29 -0.27 7.67
N SER A 33 -3.39 -0.51 8.37
CA SER A 33 -4.36 0.52 8.70
C SER A 33 -3.84 1.59 9.67
N ASP A 34 -2.79 1.27 10.41
CA ASP A 34 -2.13 2.17 11.36
C ASP A 34 -1.08 3.10 10.71
N TRP A 35 -0.79 2.91 9.43
CA TRP A 35 0.08 3.83 8.71
C TRP A 35 -0.67 5.10 8.31
N ARG A 36 0.01 6.22 8.46
CA ARG A 36 -0.55 7.53 8.12
C ARG A 36 0.01 8.02 6.80
N VAL A 37 -0.88 8.25 5.84
CA VAL A 37 -0.48 8.77 4.53
C VAL A 37 -0.07 10.24 4.62
N GLN A 38 1.01 10.57 3.91
CA GLN A 38 1.50 11.94 3.74
C GLN A 38 1.20 12.41 2.33
N THR A 39 0.04 13.01 2.15
CA THR A 39 -0.46 13.40 0.81
C THR A 39 0.43 14.42 0.11
N ARG A 40 1.04 15.32 0.86
CA ARG A 40 1.91 16.36 0.29
C ARG A 40 3.21 15.83 -0.30
N GLU A 41 3.67 14.69 0.20
CA GLU A 41 4.91 14.04 -0.24
C GLU A 41 4.65 12.93 -1.23
N SER A 42 3.38 12.60 -1.46
CA SER A 42 2.97 11.56 -2.39
C SER A 42 2.75 12.14 -3.78
N LEU A 43 3.15 11.39 -4.80
CA LEU A 43 3.05 11.80 -6.20
C LEU A 43 2.65 10.61 -7.06
N VAL A 44 1.70 10.83 -7.95
CA VAL A 44 1.32 9.86 -8.97
C VAL A 44 1.47 10.50 -10.34
N ILE A 45 2.14 9.81 -11.23
CA ILE A 45 2.35 10.21 -12.62
C ILE A 45 1.69 9.17 -13.51
N GLN A 46 0.85 9.63 -14.39
CA GLN A 46 0.23 8.79 -15.41
C GLN A 46 0.67 9.25 -16.79
N SER A 47 1.10 8.30 -17.58
CA SER A 47 1.43 8.50 -18.99
C SER A 47 0.79 7.38 -19.82
N PRO A 48 0.77 7.49 -21.17
CA PRO A 48 0.25 6.42 -22.02
C PRO A 48 0.99 5.08 -21.85
N LYS A 49 2.24 5.11 -21.39
CA LYS A 49 3.10 3.92 -21.29
C LYS A 49 3.25 3.37 -19.89
N VAL A 50 3.08 4.19 -18.87
CA VAL A 50 3.31 3.79 -17.49
C VAL A 50 2.49 4.63 -16.53
N THR A 51 1.99 3.97 -15.50
CA THR A 51 1.51 4.64 -14.29
C THR A 51 2.55 4.39 -13.19
N ALA A 52 3.10 5.45 -12.65
CA ALA A 52 4.08 5.36 -11.60
C ALA A 52 3.68 6.29 -10.45
N GLY A 53 4.06 5.92 -9.26
CA GLY A 53 3.77 6.75 -8.10
C GLY A 53 4.67 6.43 -6.94
N LYS A 54 4.76 7.41 -6.06
CA LYS A 54 5.39 7.29 -4.76
C LYS A 54 4.39 7.75 -3.72
N ILE A 55 4.04 6.87 -2.82
CA ILE A 55 3.17 7.18 -1.70
C ILE A 55 4.00 7.13 -0.43
N VAL A 56 3.92 8.18 0.35
CA VAL A 56 4.67 8.31 1.60
C VAL A 56 3.74 8.12 2.78
N TYR A 57 4.17 7.28 3.71
CA TYR A 57 3.47 7.01 4.96
C TYR A 57 4.39 7.23 6.15
N TYR A 58 3.80 7.42 7.31
CA TYR A 58 4.50 7.31 8.59
C TYR A 58 3.97 6.10 9.36
N ALA A 59 4.90 5.36 9.96
CA ALA A 59 4.65 4.17 10.75
C ALA A 59 5.33 4.27 12.12
N GLU A 60 4.72 3.71 13.14
CA GLU A 60 5.22 3.82 14.50
C GLU A 60 6.17 2.68 14.91
N LEU A 61 6.05 1.51 14.26
CA LEU A 61 6.91 0.37 14.57
C LEU A 61 8.35 0.58 14.08
N PRO A 62 9.32 -0.11 14.68
CA PRO A 62 10.70 -0.09 14.20
C PRO A 62 10.81 -0.52 12.72
N VAL A 63 11.90 -0.16 12.08
CA VAL A 63 12.13 -0.39 10.64
C VAL A 63 11.89 -1.84 10.25
N ASP A 64 12.47 -2.79 10.94
CA ASP A 64 12.33 -4.22 10.59
C ASP A 64 10.89 -4.72 10.73
N ALA A 65 10.20 -4.32 11.78
CA ALA A 65 8.80 -4.67 11.99
C ALA A 65 7.88 -4.02 10.95
N THR A 66 8.13 -2.78 10.61
CA THR A 66 7.38 -2.04 9.58
C THR A 66 7.55 -2.71 8.21
N LEU A 67 8.78 -3.04 7.84
CA LEU A 67 9.05 -3.73 6.57
C LEU A 67 8.43 -5.13 6.55
N SER A 68 8.45 -5.84 7.66
CA SER A 68 7.81 -7.16 7.78
C SER A 68 6.31 -7.09 7.62
N GLN A 69 5.65 -6.07 8.15
CA GLN A 69 4.22 -5.85 7.91
C GLN A 69 3.92 -5.65 6.43
N ALA A 70 4.65 -4.78 5.76
CA ALA A 70 4.48 -4.54 4.33
C ALA A 70 4.71 -5.81 3.52
N ARG A 71 5.77 -6.54 3.84
CA ARG A 71 6.12 -7.81 3.19
C ARG A 71 5.00 -8.83 3.29
N GLY A 72 4.44 -9.01 4.48
CA GLY A 72 3.33 -9.94 4.70
C GLY A 72 2.09 -9.59 3.90
N LEU A 73 1.70 -8.32 3.88
CA LEU A 73 0.54 -7.85 3.12
C LEU A 73 0.74 -7.96 1.62
N LEU A 74 1.90 -7.59 1.10
CA LEU A 74 2.21 -7.67 -0.32
C LEU A 74 2.26 -9.12 -0.81
N LYS A 75 2.88 -10.02 -0.07
CA LYS A 75 2.87 -11.44 -0.38
C LYS A 75 1.46 -12.02 -0.39
N GLY A 76 0.65 -11.65 0.59
CA GLY A 76 -0.76 -12.03 0.63
C GLY A 76 -1.59 -11.53 -0.55
N ALA A 77 -1.19 -10.42 -1.15
CA ALA A 77 -1.82 -9.84 -2.34
C ALA A 77 -1.23 -10.35 -3.68
N GLY A 78 -0.33 -11.32 -3.63
CA GLY A 78 0.23 -11.94 -4.82
C GLY A 78 1.55 -11.34 -5.33
N TRP A 79 2.15 -10.44 -4.57
CA TRP A 79 3.47 -9.90 -4.90
C TRP A 79 4.59 -10.86 -4.49
N THR A 80 5.62 -10.94 -5.29
CA THR A 80 6.81 -11.73 -5.03
C THR A 80 7.97 -10.82 -4.68
N GLU A 81 8.60 -11.05 -3.55
CA GLU A 81 9.80 -10.32 -3.15
C GLU A 81 10.99 -10.75 -4.01
N THR A 82 11.65 -9.79 -4.63
CA THR A 82 12.77 -10.04 -5.53
C THR A 82 14.12 -9.64 -4.95
N LYS A 83 14.14 -8.64 -4.08
CA LYS A 83 15.36 -8.15 -3.47
C LYS A 83 15.06 -7.41 -2.17
N THR A 84 15.96 -7.48 -1.24
CA THR A 84 15.91 -6.69 -0.01
C THR A 84 17.33 -6.29 0.41
N GLU A 85 17.46 -5.09 0.94
CA GLU A 85 18.73 -4.59 1.47
C GLU A 85 18.50 -3.68 2.66
N ARG A 86 19.50 -3.64 3.53
CA ARG A 86 19.63 -2.63 4.57
C ARG A 86 20.57 -1.53 4.11
N PHE A 87 20.32 -0.31 4.52
CA PHE A 87 21.23 0.77 4.24
C PHE A 87 21.68 1.48 5.52
N VAL A 88 22.89 2.00 5.45
CA VAL A 88 23.55 2.71 6.52
C VAL A 88 23.87 4.10 6.04
N LYS A 89 23.64 5.09 6.86
CA LYS A 89 23.98 6.47 6.60
C LYS A 89 24.82 7.00 7.75
N GLU A 90 25.99 7.55 7.45
CA GLU A 90 26.92 8.04 8.47
C GLU A 90 27.29 6.99 9.53
N ASP A 91 27.58 5.76 9.09
CA ASP A 91 27.92 4.60 9.93
C ASP A 91 26.81 4.16 10.91
N LYS A 92 25.59 4.66 10.72
CA LYS A 92 24.43 4.27 11.50
C LYS A 92 23.40 3.57 10.62
N PHE A 93 22.78 2.53 11.16
CA PHE A 93 21.62 1.91 10.53
C PHE A 93 20.55 2.97 10.27
N SER A 94 20.14 3.11 9.03
CA SER A 94 19.20 4.17 8.63
C SER A 94 17.91 3.64 8.05
N GLY A 95 17.87 2.40 7.62
CA GLY A 95 16.66 1.81 7.10
C GLY A 95 16.89 0.54 6.28
N ALA A 96 15.84 0.11 5.63
CA ALA A 96 15.84 -1.04 4.75
C ALA A 96 14.81 -0.88 3.65
N TRP A 97 14.99 -1.59 2.57
CA TRP A 97 14.02 -1.63 1.49
C TRP A 97 13.86 -3.04 0.94
N ALA A 98 12.72 -3.29 0.35
CA ALA A 98 12.43 -4.51 -0.37
C ALA A 98 11.72 -4.21 -1.69
N GLU A 99 12.07 -4.95 -2.72
CA GLU A 99 11.45 -4.88 -4.03
C GLU A 99 10.54 -6.08 -4.25
N PHE A 100 9.45 -5.83 -4.94
CA PHE A 100 8.43 -6.82 -5.26
C PHE A 100 8.04 -6.72 -6.72
N ALA A 101 7.64 -7.85 -7.27
CA ALA A 101 7.10 -7.94 -8.61
C ALA A 101 5.78 -8.68 -8.60
N LYS A 102 4.88 -8.25 -9.47
CA LYS A 102 3.60 -8.92 -9.75
C LYS A 102 3.29 -8.78 -11.23
N GLY A 103 3.54 -9.84 -11.99
CA GLY A 103 3.52 -9.74 -13.44
C GLY A 103 4.58 -8.75 -13.91
N GLN A 104 4.17 -7.70 -14.61
CA GLN A 104 5.04 -6.62 -15.06
C GLN A 104 5.10 -5.43 -14.09
N ASP A 105 4.30 -5.49 -13.03
CA ASP A 105 4.25 -4.43 -12.04
C ASP A 105 5.43 -4.53 -11.08
N TYR A 106 5.92 -3.38 -10.70
CA TYR A 106 7.04 -3.22 -9.77
C TYR A 106 6.59 -2.44 -8.55
N CYS A 107 7.05 -2.86 -7.40
CA CYS A 107 6.84 -2.14 -6.14
C CYS A 107 8.12 -2.17 -5.31
N ARG A 108 8.48 -1.04 -4.74
CA ARG A 108 9.55 -0.96 -3.74
C ARG A 108 9.01 -0.32 -2.48
N VAL A 109 9.24 -0.95 -1.37
CA VAL A 109 8.96 -0.40 -0.04
C VAL A 109 10.28 -0.04 0.61
N THR A 110 10.46 1.24 0.92
CA THR A 110 11.63 1.75 1.63
C THR A 110 11.20 2.28 2.98
N VAL A 111 11.79 1.77 4.04
CA VAL A 111 11.54 2.24 5.40
C VAL A 111 12.78 2.93 5.91
N THR A 112 12.66 4.21 6.21
CA THR A 112 13.73 5.04 6.72
C THR A 112 13.47 5.37 8.17
N GLU A 113 14.47 5.17 9.02
CA GLU A 113 14.38 5.50 10.42
C GLU A 113 14.23 7.00 10.62
N GLY A 114 13.25 7.40 11.41
CA GLY A 114 13.00 8.76 11.79
C GLY A 114 12.98 8.94 13.29
N SER A 115 12.86 10.18 13.72
CA SER A 115 12.75 10.55 15.14
C SER A 115 11.33 10.26 15.64
N GLY A 116 11.13 9.11 16.26
CA GLY A 116 9.86 8.68 16.82
C GLY A 116 8.92 7.95 15.85
N MET A 117 9.00 8.20 14.56
CA MET A 117 8.23 7.53 13.52
C MET A 117 9.14 7.19 12.35
N GLN A 118 8.82 6.09 11.67
CA GLN A 118 9.52 5.70 10.45
C GLN A 118 8.79 6.28 9.24
N GLN A 119 9.56 6.74 8.27
CA GLN A 119 9.01 7.10 6.97
C GLN A 119 8.99 5.87 6.06
N VAL A 120 7.86 5.62 5.44
CA VAL A 120 7.69 4.53 4.50
C VAL A 120 7.38 5.10 3.12
N ASP A 121 8.25 4.84 2.17
CA ASP A 121 8.04 5.22 0.77
C ASP A 121 7.65 3.97 0.00
N ILE A 122 6.46 3.97 -0.57
CA ILE A 122 6.04 2.92 -1.50
C ILE A 122 6.11 3.49 -2.91
N THR A 123 7.04 2.97 -3.69
CA THR A 123 7.18 3.33 -5.10
C THR A 123 6.59 2.22 -5.95
N VAL A 124 5.72 2.59 -6.86
CA VAL A 124 5.04 1.66 -7.77
C VAL A 124 5.29 2.09 -9.20
N ALA A 125 5.61 1.14 -10.05
CA ALA A 125 5.66 1.35 -11.50
C ALA A 125 4.85 0.26 -12.17
N ARG A 126 3.89 0.69 -12.96
CA ARG A 126 2.95 -0.20 -13.63
C ARG A 126 2.92 0.13 -15.11
N PRO A 127 3.60 -0.67 -15.95
CA PRO A 127 3.54 -0.46 -17.39
C PRO A 127 2.11 -0.57 -17.87
N THR A 128 1.67 0.40 -18.65
CA THR A 128 0.41 0.27 -19.36
C THR A 128 0.67 -0.67 -20.52
N SER A 129 -0.01 -1.83 -20.52
CA SER A 129 0.14 -2.74 -21.65
C SER A 129 -0.33 -2.04 -22.91
N ALA A 130 0.61 -1.67 -23.77
CA ALA A 130 0.31 -1.21 -25.11
C ALA A 130 -0.30 -2.37 -25.88
N ARG A 131 -1.55 -2.26 -26.20
CA ARG A 131 -2.19 -3.09 -27.22
C ARG A 131 -2.33 -2.29 -28.48
#